data_77eb50d694d424b2d148d0bd793ec812
#
_entry.id   77eb50d694d424b2d148d0bd793ec812
#
_cell.length_a   1.000
_cell.length_b   1.000
_cell.length_c   1.000
_cell.angle_alpha   90.00
_cell.angle_beta   90.00
_cell.angle_gamma   90.00
#
_symmetry.space_group_name_H-M   'P 1'
#
loop_
_entity.id
_entity.type
_entity.pdbx_description
1 polymer ?
#
loop_
_entity_poly.entity_id
_entity_poly.type
_entity_poly.pdbx_seq_one_letter_code
_entity_poly.pdbx_strand_id
1 'polypeptide(L)'
;MLYGARECARLLVNEGMDAAVERHRLHGEAMASGLSSMGLELFGDQSVKMNNVVGVVIPDGINGDGARTSMLEDFGIEIGTSFGPLHGKVWRIGTMGYNARKDAVLTTLAALEQVLRIGGHRLTPGSGVHSALEVYA
;
A
#
# COMPACT_ATOMS: atom_id res chain seq x y z
N MET A 1 14.63 -21.08 -8.55
CA MET A 1 13.67 -20.16 -9.19
C MET A 1 12.45 -20.89 -9.75
N LEU A 2 12.58 -21.91 -10.60
CA LEU A 2 11.44 -22.64 -11.22
C LEU A 2 10.49 -23.29 -10.20
N TYR A 3 11.00 -23.89 -9.13
CA TYR A 3 10.16 -24.50 -8.09
C TYR A 3 9.30 -23.45 -7.36
N GLY A 4 9.85 -22.26 -7.09
CA GLY A 4 9.07 -21.16 -6.51
C GLY A 4 7.94 -20.68 -7.43
N ALA A 5 8.24 -20.51 -8.74
CA ALA A 5 7.22 -20.13 -9.72
C ALA A 5 6.12 -21.19 -9.83
N ARG A 6 6.49 -22.48 -9.83
CA ARG A 6 5.53 -23.61 -9.83
C ARG A 6 4.62 -23.55 -8.60
N GLU A 7 5.20 -23.30 -7.42
CA GLU A 7 4.43 -23.25 -6.18
C GLU A 7 3.47 -22.04 -6.16
N CYS A 8 3.92 -20.88 -6.60
CA CYS A 8 3.04 -19.71 -6.76
C CYS A 8 1.88 -19.99 -7.71
N ALA A 9 2.15 -20.63 -8.86
CA ALA A 9 1.11 -21.03 -9.82
C ALA A 9 0.14 -22.04 -9.21
N ARG A 10 0.66 -23.04 -8.47
CA ARG A 10 -0.18 -24.03 -7.78
C ARG A 10 -1.11 -23.39 -6.75
N LEU A 11 -0.60 -22.47 -5.95
CA LEU A 11 -1.40 -21.74 -4.96
C LEU A 11 -2.50 -20.91 -5.63
N LEU A 12 -2.16 -20.20 -6.71
CA LEU A 12 -3.11 -19.38 -7.47
C LEU A 12 -4.22 -20.22 -8.11
N VAL A 13 -3.85 -21.38 -8.71
CA VAL A 13 -4.84 -22.31 -9.28
C VAL A 13 -5.76 -22.88 -8.20
N ASN A 14 -5.21 -23.20 -7.02
CA ASN A 14 -6.01 -23.73 -5.92
C ASN A 14 -6.94 -22.66 -5.30
N GLU A 15 -6.51 -21.41 -5.24
CA GLU A 15 -7.33 -20.28 -4.80
C GLU A 15 -8.46 -19.99 -5.80
N GLY A 16 -8.18 -20.14 -7.10
CA GLY A 16 -9.03 -19.72 -8.20
C GLY A 16 -8.78 -18.28 -8.64
N MET A 17 -8.79 -18.04 -9.95
CA MET A 17 -8.45 -16.73 -10.52
C MET A 17 -9.43 -15.64 -10.06
N ASP A 18 -10.72 -15.90 -10.07
CA ASP A 18 -11.74 -14.93 -9.67
C ASP A 18 -11.60 -14.56 -8.19
N ALA A 19 -11.36 -15.54 -7.33
CA ALA A 19 -11.13 -15.31 -5.91
C ALA A 19 -9.84 -14.48 -5.67
N ALA A 20 -8.78 -14.79 -6.41
CA ALA A 20 -7.52 -14.03 -6.33
C ALA A 20 -7.69 -12.58 -6.80
N VAL A 21 -8.41 -12.35 -7.89
CA VAL A 21 -8.71 -11.00 -8.39
C VAL A 21 -9.53 -10.22 -7.37
N GLU A 22 -10.57 -10.81 -6.81
CA GLU A 22 -11.42 -10.18 -5.80
C GLU A 22 -10.64 -9.87 -4.50
N ARG A 23 -9.81 -10.78 -4.06
CA ARG A 23 -8.93 -10.54 -2.92
C ARG A 23 -8.02 -9.33 -3.13
N HIS A 24 -7.39 -9.21 -4.32
CA HIS A 24 -6.55 -8.06 -4.63
C HIS A 24 -7.37 -6.77 -4.74
N ARG A 25 -8.59 -6.84 -5.31
CA ARG A 25 -9.50 -5.69 -5.40
C ARG A 25 -9.82 -5.15 -4.00
N LEU A 26 -10.29 -6.00 -3.11
CA LEU A 26 -10.67 -5.64 -1.76
C LEU A 26 -9.51 -5.00 -0.97
N HIS A 27 -8.33 -5.63 -0.98
CA HIS A 27 -7.18 -5.10 -0.24
C HIS A 27 -6.56 -3.85 -0.88
N GLY A 28 -6.61 -3.74 -2.21
CA GLY A 28 -6.20 -2.54 -2.92
C GLY A 28 -7.11 -1.36 -2.63
N GLU A 29 -8.43 -1.57 -2.57
CA GLU A 29 -9.40 -0.55 -2.18
C GLU A 29 -9.24 -0.11 -0.72
N ALA A 30 -9.06 -1.05 0.20
CA ALA A 30 -8.83 -0.72 1.60
C ALA A 30 -7.53 0.10 1.80
N MET A 31 -6.45 -0.25 1.09
CA MET A 31 -5.21 0.53 1.11
C MET A 31 -5.45 1.94 0.54
N ALA A 32 -6.09 2.05 -0.61
CA ALA A 32 -6.36 3.34 -1.24
C ALA A 32 -7.25 4.25 -0.37
N SER A 33 -8.30 3.69 0.22
CA SER A 33 -9.20 4.38 1.16
C SER A 33 -8.43 4.91 2.37
N GLY A 34 -7.59 4.06 2.99
CA GLY A 34 -6.76 4.45 4.12
C GLY A 34 -5.78 5.57 3.78
N LEU A 35 -5.08 5.48 2.64
CA LEU A 35 -4.15 6.52 2.19
C LEU A 35 -4.86 7.85 1.94
N SER A 36 -6.00 7.83 1.25
CA SER A 36 -6.80 9.03 0.97
C SER A 36 -7.30 9.70 2.27
N SER A 37 -7.73 8.91 3.26
CA SER A 37 -8.20 9.46 4.55
C SER A 37 -7.10 10.10 5.40
N MET A 38 -5.84 9.76 5.13
CA MET A 38 -4.68 10.45 5.70
C MET A 38 -4.31 11.75 4.95
N GLY A 39 -5.12 12.17 3.97
CA GLY A 39 -4.88 13.36 3.15
C GLY A 39 -3.84 13.16 2.06
N LEU A 40 -3.55 11.93 1.68
CA LEU A 40 -2.59 11.61 0.62
C LEU A 40 -3.29 11.56 -0.74
N GLU A 41 -2.67 12.17 -1.74
CA GLU A 41 -3.13 12.13 -3.12
C GLU A 41 -2.74 10.79 -3.77
N LEU A 42 -3.72 10.06 -4.28
CA LEU A 42 -3.49 8.85 -5.04
C LEU A 42 -3.02 9.20 -6.47
N PHE A 43 -1.92 8.57 -6.89
CA PHE A 43 -1.34 8.81 -8.21
C PHE A 43 -2.09 8.06 -9.31
N GLY A 44 -2.39 8.78 -10.40
CA GLY A 44 -2.98 8.23 -11.62
C GLY A 44 -4.51 8.20 -11.62
N ASP A 45 -5.07 7.73 -12.74
CA ASP A 45 -6.52 7.61 -12.91
C ASP A 45 -7.06 6.42 -12.11
N GLN A 46 -7.84 6.71 -11.07
CA GLN A 46 -8.37 5.71 -10.16
C GLN A 46 -9.46 4.82 -10.80
N SER A 47 -10.02 5.21 -11.94
CA SER A 47 -11.03 4.41 -12.67
C SER A 47 -10.43 3.21 -13.41
N VAL A 48 -9.13 3.26 -13.72
CA VAL A 48 -8.41 2.23 -14.50
C VAL A 48 -7.14 1.73 -13.78
N LYS A 49 -7.03 1.95 -12.48
CA LYS A 49 -5.88 1.53 -11.68
C LYS A 49 -5.75 0.02 -11.54
N MET A 50 -4.54 -0.46 -11.32
CA MET A 50 -4.31 -1.83 -10.86
C MET A 50 -4.70 -1.96 -9.38
N ASN A 51 -5.25 -3.12 -9.00
CA ASN A 51 -5.66 -3.37 -7.61
C ASN A 51 -4.52 -3.88 -6.71
N ASN A 52 -3.39 -4.26 -7.28
CA ASN A 52 -2.27 -4.87 -6.56
C ASN A 52 -1.14 -3.89 -6.21
N VAL A 53 -1.19 -2.66 -6.72
CA VAL A 53 -0.24 -1.58 -6.39
C VAL A 53 -1.00 -0.26 -6.29
N VAL A 54 -0.82 0.44 -5.19
CA VAL A 54 -1.35 1.80 -5.01
C VAL A 54 -0.18 2.78 -5.11
N GLY A 55 -0.23 3.66 -6.13
CA GLY A 55 0.66 4.80 -6.24
C GLY A 55 0.14 5.95 -5.37
N VAL A 56 1.02 6.59 -4.63
CA VAL A 56 0.67 7.74 -3.79
C VAL A 56 1.70 8.84 -3.92
N VAL A 57 1.24 10.06 -4.11
CA VAL A 57 2.11 11.24 -4.22
C VAL A 57 2.71 11.52 -2.84
N ILE A 58 4.03 11.74 -2.81
CA ILE A 58 4.73 12.09 -1.58
C ILE A 58 4.30 13.52 -1.20
N PRO A 59 3.77 13.74 0.02
CA PRO A 59 3.33 15.08 0.42
C PRO A 59 4.47 16.09 0.44
N ASP A 60 4.16 17.33 0.11
CA ASP A 60 5.11 18.43 0.19
C ASP A 60 5.72 18.54 1.59
N GLY A 61 7.03 18.73 1.65
CA GLY A 61 7.77 18.82 2.90
C GLY A 61 8.17 17.49 3.53
N ILE A 62 7.69 16.36 3.03
CA ILE A 62 8.10 15.04 3.49
C ILE A 62 9.35 14.57 2.72
N ASN A 63 10.38 14.16 3.47
CA ASN A 63 11.53 13.46 2.91
C ASN A 63 11.12 12.03 2.54
N GLY A 64 10.85 11.80 1.25
CA GLY A 64 10.35 10.53 0.76
C GLY A 64 11.27 9.33 1.02
N ASP A 65 12.58 9.50 0.87
CA ASP A 65 13.55 8.44 1.13
C ASP A 65 13.75 8.22 2.63
N GLY A 66 13.78 9.29 3.43
CA GLY A 66 13.80 9.19 4.89
C GLY A 66 12.58 8.44 5.44
N ALA A 67 11.39 8.73 4.93
CA ALA A 67 10.16 8.03 5.30
C ALA A 67 10.23 6.52 4.96
N ARG A 68 10.75 6.17 3.78
CA ARG A 68 10.97 4.76 3.40
C ARG A 68 11.97 4.06 4.30
N THR A 69 13.05 4.73 4.66
CA THR A 69 14.06 4.21 5.59
C THR A 69 13.41 3.91 6.95
N SER A 70 12.64 4.86 7.51
CA SER A 70 11.92 4.64 8.78
C SER A 70 10.88 3.52 8.67
N MET A 71 10.13 3.43 7.56
CA MET A 71 9.21 2.30 7.35
C MET A 71 9.93 0.95 7.42
N LEU A 72 11.12 0.86 6.82
CA LEU A 72 11.89 -0.39 6.81
C LEU A 72 12.56 -0.67 8.17
N GLU A 73 13.24 0.31 8.74
CA GLU A 73 14.07 0.10 9.94
C GLU A 73 13.24 -0.02 11.22
N ASP A 74 12.18 0.80 11.36
CA ASP A 74 11.37 0.83 12.57
C ASP A 74 10.21 -0.18 12.56
N PHE A 75 9.69 -0.51 11.34
CA PHE A 75 8.49 -1.34 11.19
C PHE A 75 8.69 -2.61 10.36
N GLY A 76 9.85 -2.79 9.73
CA GLY A 76 10.14 -3.94 8.85
C GLY A 76 9.31 -3.94 7.56
N ILE A 77 8.81 -2.78 7.12
CA ILE A 77 7.93 -2.64 5.95
C ILE A 77 8.66 -1.88 4.85
N GLU A 78 8.93 -2.54 3.74
CA GLU A 78 9.51 -1.90 2.57
C GLU A 78 8.41 -1.42 1.62
N ILE A 79 8.37 -0.10 1.35
CA ILE A 79 7.54 0.50 0.30
C ILE A 79 8.41 0.92 -0.89
N GLY A 80 7.89 0.77 -2.09
CA GLY A 80 8.63 1.02 -3.31
C GLY A 80 8.73 2.52 -3.66
N THR A 81 9.88 2.92 -4.20
CA THR A 81 10.00 4.20 -4.91
C THR A 81 9.57 4.05 -6.37
N SER A 82 9.30 5.17 -7.03
CA SER A 82 9.03 5.20 -8.47
C SER A 82 10.30 5.42 -9.29
N PHE A 83 10.18 5.35 -10.63
CA PHE A 83 11.29 5.44 -11.55
C PHE A 83 11.18 6.68 -12.45
N GLY A 84 12.32 7.05 -13.07
CA GLY A 84 12.37 8.13 -14.03
C GLY A 84 11.85 9.46 -13.46
N PRO A 85 10.97 10.19 -14.18
CA PRO A 85 10.46 11.48 -13.74
C PRO A 85 9.65 11.46 -12.43
N LEU A 86 9.20 10.29 -12.00
CA LEU A 86 8.44 10.10 -10.77
C LEU A 86 9.30 9.69 -9.56
N HIS A 87 10.60 9.49 -9.78
CA HIS A 87 11.52 9.18 -8.69
C HIS A 87 11.51 10.31 -7.64
N GLY A 88 11.34 9.94 -6.36
CA GLY A 88 11.25 10.90 -5.26
C GLY A 88 9.93 11.69 -5.18
N LYS A 89 8.96 11.42 -6.08
CA LYS A 89 7.65 12.09 -6.08
C LYS A 89 6.48 11.17 -5.75
N VAL A 90 6.62 9.88 -6.01
CA VAL A 90 5.56 8.90 -5.83
C VAL A 90 6.10 7.66 -5.15
N TRP A 91 5.44 7.19 -4.11
CA TRP A 91 5.63 5.85 -3.56
C TRP A 91 4.71 4.84 -4.24
N ARG A 92 5.13 3.60 -4.24
CA ARG A 92 4.33 2.46 -4.68
C ARG A 92 4.15 1.50 -3.52
N ILE A 93 2.91 1.32 -3.09
CA ILE A 93 2.56 0.43 -1.99
C ILE A 93 1.90 -0.81 -2.57
N GLY A 94 2.55 -1.96 -2.40
CA GLY A 94 2.10 -3.22 -2.96
C GLY A 94 1.09 -3.92 -2.05
N THR A 95 -0.06 -4.27 -2.62
CA THR A 95 -1.09 -5.12 -1.99
C THR A 95 -1.24 -6.40 -2.82
N MET A 96 -0.13 -7.09 -3.08
CA MET A 96 -0.10 -8.21 -4.01
C MET A 96 0.34 -9.52 -3.37
N GLY A 97 -0.12 -10.63 -3.95
CA GLY A 97 0.27 -11.97 -3.54
C GLY A 97 -0.05 -12.25 -2.08
N TYR A 98 0.95 -12.65 -1.31
CA TYR A 98 0.81 -12.92 0.12
C TYR A 98 0.48 -11.67 0.94
N ASN A 99 0.83 -10.47 0.47
CA ASN A 99 0.54 -9.21 1.17
C ASN A 99 -0.87 -8.66 0.88
N ALA A 100 -1.63 -9.26 -0.05
CA ALA A 100 -3.05 -8.94 -0.23
C ALA A 100 -3.86 -9.59 0.89
N ARG A 101 -3.77 -9.02 2.11
CA ARG A 101 -4.45 -9.50 3.32
C ARG A 101 -4.66 -8.34 4.30
N LYS A 102 -5.70 -8.45 5.11
CA LYS A 102 -6.20 -7.38 6.00
C LYS A 102 -5.13 -6.90 6.98
N ASP A 103 -4.43 -7.81 7.65
CA ASP A 103 -3.39 -7.45 8.62
C ASP A 103 -2.22 -6.69 7.99
N ALA A 104 -1.78 -7.08 6.79
CA ALA A 104 -0.71 -6.39 6.09
C ALA A 104 -1.11 -4.95 5.71
N VAL A 105 -2.34 -4.76 5.21
CA VAL A 105 -2.89 -3.43 4.89
C VAL A 105 -2.95 -2.56 6.14
N LEU A 106 -3.56 -3.03 7.22
CA LEU A 106 -3.74 -2.25 8.45
C LEU A 106 -2.41 -1.91 9.11
N THR A 107 -1.46 -2.85 9.15
CA THR A 107 -0.12 -2.61 9.70
C THR A 107 0.64 -1.57 8.87
N THR A 108 0.58 -1.66 7.53
CA THR A 108 1.24 -0.70 6.66
C THR A 108 0.67 0.70 6.82
N LEU A 109 -0.66 0.86 6.90
CA LEU A 109 -1.31 2.15 7.13
C LEU A 109 -0.94 2.74 8.49
N ALA A 110 -0.95 1.94 9.55
CA ALA A 110 -0.57 2.40 10.89
C ALA A 110 0.90 2.86 10.96
N ALA A 111 1.81 2.10 10.36
CA ALA A 111 3.23 2.45 10.30
C ALA A 111 3.46 3.74 9.49
N LEU A 112 2.84 3.83 8.31
CA LEU A 112 2.98 5.01 7.45
C LEU A 112 2.39 6.26 8.12
N GLU A 113 1.26 6.16 8.80
CA GLU A 113 0.68 7.24 9.60
C GLU A 113 1.69 7.78 10.62
N GLN A 114 2.33 6.89 11.37
CA GLN A 114 3.32 7.29 12.38
C GLN A 114 4.53 7.98 11.75
N VAL A 115 5.06 7.44 10.66
CA VAL A 115 6.21 8.02 9.93
C VAL A 115 5.85 9.41 9.38
N LEU A 116 4.68 9.56 8.77
CA LEU A 116 4.21 10.84 8.23
C LEU A 116 4.03 11.90 9.32
N ARG A 117 3.48 11.52 10.48
CA ARG A 117 3.31 12.44 11.62
C ARG A 117 4.65 12.93 12.17
N ILE A 118 5.62 12.02 12.32
CA ILE A 118 7.00 12.39 12.70
C ILE A 118 7.62 13.33 11.67
N GLY A 119 7.36 13.08 10.38
CA GLY A 119 7.79 13.95 9.29
C GLY A 119 7.07 15.30 9.20
N GLY A 120 6.08 15.57 10.05
CA GLY A 120 5.35 16.82 10.11
C GLY A 120 4.09 16.90 9.24
N HIS A 121 3.69 15.81 8.58
CA HIS A 121 2.43 15.76 7.84
C HIS A 121 1.23 15.77 8.80
N ARG A 122 0.25 16.65 8.49
CA ARG A 122 -0.95 16.81 9.31
C ARG A 122 -2.02 15.83 8.87
N LEU A 123 -2.42 14.96 9.76
CA LEU A 123 -3.50 14.00 9.54
C LEU A 123 -4.25 13.72 10.85
N THR A 124 -5.44 13.17 10.75
CA THR A 124 -6.21 12.71 11.91
C THR A 124 -5.68 11.34 12.35
N PRO A 125 -5.20 11.19 13.60
CA PRO A 125 -4.71 9.90 14.09
C PRO A 125 -5.73 8.77 13.96
N GLY A 126 -5.29 7.65 13.41
CA GLY A 126 -6.14 6.46 13.21
C GLY A 126 -7.02 6.51 11.96
N SER A 127 -7.06 7.63 11.22
CA SER A 127 -7.95 7.77 10.04
C SER A 127 -7.67 6.73 8.96
N GLY A 128 -6.40 6.41 8.70
CA GLY A 128 -6.02 5.43 7.69
C GLY A 128 -6.54 4.03 8.00
N VAL A 129 -6.32 3.58 9.22
CA VAL A 129 -6.79 2.26 9.68
C VAL A 129 -8.33 2.21 9.74
N HIS A 130 -8.96 3.27 10.26
CA HIS A 130 -10.41 3.36 10.36
C HIS A 130 -11.07 3.24 8.98
N SER A 131 -10.64 4.05 8.02
CA SER A 131 -11.20 4.06 6.67
C SER A 131 -10.98 2.73 5.93
N ALA A 132 -9.83 2.08 6.14
CA ALA A 132 -9.61 0.73 5.60
C ALA A 132 -10.53 -0.32 6.22
N LEU A 133 -10.82 -0.21 7.53
CA LEU A 133 -11.76 -1.12 8.22
C LEU A 133 -13.19 -0.99 7.71
N GLU A 134 -13.64 0.20 7.31
CA GLU A 134 -14.95 0.41 6.69
C GLU A 134 -15.09 -0.33 5.35
N VAL A 135 -14.01 -0.44 4.57
CA VAL A 135 -14.00 -1.23 3.32
C VAL A 135 -14.15 -2.74 3.60
N TYR A 136 -13.72 -3.20 4.77
CA TYR A 136 -13.81 -4.61 5.18
C TYR A 136 -15.12 -4.96 5.92
N ALA A 137 -15.96 -3.99 6.23
CA ALA A 137 -17.24 -4.20 6.92
C ALA A 137 -18.30 -4.73 5.98
#